data_95ab3fd996c3d38a53d686e57b4f2a39
#
_entry.id   95ab3fd996c3d38a53d686e57b4f2a39
#
_cell.length_a   1.000
_cell.length_b   1.000
_cell.length_c   1.000
_cell.angle_alpha   90.00
_cell.angle_beta   90.00
_cell.angle_gamma   90.00
#
_symmetry.space_group_name_H-M   'P 1'
#
loop_
_entity.id
_entity.type
_entity.pdbx_description
1 polymer ?
#
loop_
_entity_poly.entity_id
_entity_poly.type
_entity_poly.pdbx_seq_one_letter_code
_entity_poly.pdbx_strand_id
1 'polypeptide(L)'
;AVHALAKLAKESVPEQVNIAYGEKRLVFGKDYILPKPFDPRLITEVPPAVAKAAMESGVATEPITDWNKYREELAARMGNDNKMVRLLINRAKTEPKKVIYTEADQLNVLKAAQIAHEEGIATPILMGNKEVILELKEEIGFDADVEIIDPKTNEEAERRSRFAKSFWEKN
;
A
#
# COMPACT_ATOMS: atom_id res chain seq x y z
N ALA A 1 -1.94 -3.52 23.62
CA ALA A 1 -1.42 -4.54 22.68
C ALA A 1 -2.57 -5.22 21.92
N VAL A 2 -3.56 -5.88 22.60
CA VAL A 2 -4.61 -6.69 21.96
C VAL A 2 -5.38 -5.93 20.89
N HIS A 3 -5.86 -4.72 21.18
CA HIS A 3 -6.58 -3.90 20.21
C HIS A 3 -5.72 -3.50 19.01
N ALA A 4 -4.42 -3.23 19.20
CA ALA A 4 -3.50 -2.92 18.12
C ALA A 4 -3.29 -4.14 17.20
N LEU A 5 -3.10 -5.32 17.77
CA LEU A 5 -3.00 -6.57 17.00
C LEU A 5 -4.28 -6.88 16.22
N ALA A 6 -5.44 -6.74 16.85
CA ALA A 6 -6.73 -6.97 16.20
C ALA A 6 -7.01 -5.97 15.07
N LYS A 7 -6.58 -4.71 15.23
CA LYS A 7 -6.67 -3.72 14.17
C LYS A 7 -5.75 -4.08 13.01
N LEU A 8 -4.47 -4.36 13.30
CA LEU A 8 -3.46 -4.67 12.30
C LEU A 8 -3.81 -5.93 11.49
N ALA A 9 -4.45 -6.93 12.11
CA ALA A 9 -4.88 -8.14 11.42
C ALA A 9 -5.95 -7.88 10.33
N LYS A 10 -6.71 -6.79 10.44
CA LYS A 10 -7.76 -6.41 9.49
C LYS A 10 -7.25 -5.54 8.34
N GLU A 11 -6.04 -5.03 8.45
CA GLU A 11 -5.39 -4.26 7.39
C GLU A 11 -4.76 -5.19 6.34
N SER A 12 -4.52 -4.67 5.13
CA SER A 12 -3.86 -5.43 4.06
C SER A 12 -2.50 -5.96 4.52
N VAL A 13 -2.25 -7.24 4.26
CA VAL A 13 -1.01 -7.90 4.66
C VAL A 13 0.10 -7.58 3.66
N PRO A 14 1.28 -7.11 4.09
CA PRO A 14 2.40 -6.83 3.20
C PRO A 14 2.83 -8.07 2.40
N GLU A 15 3.17 -7.87 1.12
CA GLU A 15 3.56 -8.96 0.23
C GLU A 15 4.75 -9.78 0.75
N GLN A 16 5.71 -9.13 1.41
CA GLN A 16 6.83 -9.82 2.05
C GLN A 16 6.39 -10.85 3.11
N VAL A 17 5.25 -10.62 3.78
CA VAL A 17 4.67 -11.57 4.73
C VAL A 17 4.04 -12.74 3.96
N ASN A 18 3.29 -12.47 2.89
CA ASN A 18 2.72 -13.50 2.04
C ASN A 18 3.82 -14.43 1.47
N ILE A 19 4.89 -13.84 0.96
CA ILE A 19 6.06 -14.58 0.44
C ILE A 19 6.72 -15.41 1.53
N ALA A 20 6.94 -14.84 2.73
CA ALA A 20 7.61 -15.52 3.83
C ALA A 20 6.84 -16.75 4.34
N TYR A 21 5.52 -16.75 4.18
CA TYR A 21 4.64 -17.86 4.59
C TYR A 21 4.17 -18.73 3.41
N GLY A 22 4.61 -18.46 2.19
CA GLY A 22 4.24 -19.23 0.99
C GLY A 22 2.77 -19.08 0.59
N GLU A 23 2.13 -18.01 1.00
CA GLU A 23 0.71 -17.73 0.75
C GLU A 23 0.56 -16.72 -0.39
N LYS A 24 -0.45 -16.91 -1.24
CA LYS A 24 -0.76 -15.93 -2.28
C LYS A 24 -1.35 -14.65 -1.70
N ARG A 25 -2.18 -14.80 -0.67
CA ARG A 25 -2.88 -13.72 -0.01
C ARG A 25 -3.33 -14.14 1.39
N LEU A 26 -2.83 -13.47 2.40
CA LEU A 26 -3.34 -13.56 3.77
C LEU A 26 -4.38 -12.46 3.97
N VAL A 27 -5.57 -12.82 4.44
CA VAL A 27 -6.65 -11.87 4.77
C VAL A 27 -7.22 -12.22 6.13
N PHE A 28 -7.74 -11.21 6.83
CA PHE A 28 -8.41 -11.44 8.11
C PHE A 28 -9.53 -12.46 7.97
N GLY A 29 -9.49 -13.49 8.79
CA GLY A 29 -10.45 -14.58 8.79
C GLY A 29 -10.01 -15.73 9.66
N LYS A 30 -10.62 -16.88 9.45
CA LYS A 30 -10.40 -18.10 10.23
C LYS A 30 -8.92 -18.51 10.33
N ASP A 31 -8.16 -18.34 9.26
CA ASP A 31 -6.77 -18.78 9.16
C ASP A 31 -5.75 -17.63 9.42
N TYR A 32 -6.25 -16.39 9.55
CA TYR A 32 -5.45 -15.20 9.85
C TYR A 32 -6.21 -14.26 10.80
N ILE A 33 -6.23 -14.60 12.08
CA ILE A 33 -6.86 -13.78 13.14
C ILE A 33 -5.88 -12.87 13.86
N LEU A 34 -4.59 -13.14 13.72
CA LEU A 34 -3.47 -12.36 14.28
C LEU A 34 -2.39 -12.15 13.22
N PRO A 35 -1.70 -11.00 13.21
CA PRO A 35 -0.55 -10.80 12.36
C PRO A 35 0.51 -11.85 12.60
N LYS A 36 1.17 -12.30 11.53
CA LYS A 36 2.26 -13.28 11.61
C LYS A 36 3.49 -12.67 12.29
N PRO A 37 4.30 -13.45 13.03
CA PRO A 37 5.47 -12.95 13.77
C PRO A 37 6.50 -12.18 12.96
N PHE A 38 6.64 -12.48 11.66
CA PHE A 38 7.55 -11.77 10.75
C PHE A 38 6.91 -10.54 10.06
N ASP A 39 5.72 -10.12 10.49
CA ASP A 39 5.10 -8.90 9.97
C ASP A 39 5.85 -7.66 10.48
N PRO A 40 6.53 -6.89 9.60
CA PRO A 40 7.33 -5.74 10.01
C PRO A 40 6.53 -4.62 10.64
N ARG A 41 5.21 -4.57 10.41
CA ARG A 41 4.32 -3.59 11.00
C ARG A 41 4.14 -3.78 12.50
N LEU A 42 4.39 -5.00 13.01
CA LEU A 42 4.27 -5.28 14.44
C LEU A 42 5.12 -4.36 15.31
N ILE A 43 6.36 -4.09 14.89
CA ILE A 43 7.28 -3.26 15.69
C ILE A 43 6.93 -1.77 15.61
N THR A 44 6.30 -1.32 14.53
CA THR A 44 5.95 0.09 14.34
C THR A 44 4.56 0.45 14.84
N GLU A 45 3.64 -0.52 14.98
CA GLU A 45 2.25 -0.28 15.36
C GLU A 45 1.91 -0.71 16.80
N VAL A 46 2.45 -1.85 17.25
CA VAL A 46 2.09 -2.36 18.57
C VAL A 46 2.76 -1.59 19.72
N PRO A 47 4.08 -1.33 19.72
CA PRO A 47 4.72 -0.57 20.79
C PRO A 47 4.18 0.85 20.96
N PRO A 48 3.92 1.65 19.90
CA PRO A 48 3.30 2.97 20.07
C PRO A 48 1.91 2.90 20.71
N ALA A 49 1.09 1.92 20.32
CA ALA A 49 -0.24 1.74 20.90
C ALA A 49 -0.18 1.38 22.41
N VAL A 50 0.81 0.57 22.81
CA VAL A 50 1.04 0.22 24.21
C VAL A 50 1.55 1.42 25.01
N ALA A 51 2.54 2.14 24.45
CA ALA A 51 3.10 3.34 25.07
C ALA A 51 2.02 4.42 25.27
N LYS A 52 1.16 4.63 24.28
CA LYS A 52 0.04 5.57 24.36
C LYS A 52 -0.93 5.18 25.51
N ALA A 53 -1.30 3.91 25.59
CA ALA A 53 -2.16 3.41 26.64
C ALA A 53 -1.52 3.56 28.03
N ALA A 54 -0.21 3.36 28.15
CA ALA A 54 0.52 3.56 29.40
C ALA A 54 0.52 5.03 29.84
N MET A 55 0.66 5.97 28.90
CA MET A 55 0.56 7.40 29.17
C MET A 55 -0.86 7.79 29.59
N GLU A 56 -1.87 7.32 28.89
CA GLU A 56 -3.28 7.59 29.17
C GLU A 56 -3.72 7.04 30.55
N SER A 57 -3.17 5.91 30.97
CA SER A 57 -3.46 5.30 32.27
C SER A 57 -2.61 5.86 33.44
N GLY A 58 -1.65 6.76 33.14
CA GLY A 58 -0.80 7.38 34.14
C GLY A 58 0.31 6.49 34.71
N VAL A 59 0.55 5.30 34.13
CA VAL A 59 1.64 4.39 34.57
C VAL A 59 2.98 4.68 33.88
N ALA A 60 2.99 5.50 32.84
CA ALA A 60 4.23 5.89 32.18
C ALA A 60 5.00 6.90 33.03
N THR A 61 6.26 6.58 33.32
CA THR A 61 7.16 7.49 34.07
C THR A 61 7.83 8.51 33.15
N GLU A 62 8.04 8.16 31.90
CA GLU A 62 8.64 9.02 30.88
C GLU A 62 7.69 9.14 29.67
N PRO A 63 7.04 10.31 29.48
CA PRO A 63 6.12 10.48 28.37
C PRO A 63 6.85 10.66 27.04
N ILE A 64 6.33 10.04 25.98
CA ILE A 64 6.80 10.23 24.62
C ILE A 64 6.21 11.53 24.08
N THR A 65 7.05 12.51 23.77
CA THR A 65 6.66 13.82 23.24
C THR A 65 6.68 13.87 21.72
N ASP A 66 7.59 13.11 21.09
CA ASP A 66 7.74 13.03 19.63
C ASP A 66 7.46 11.60 19.15
N TRP A 67 6.23 11.39 18.69
CA TRP A 67 5.77 10.09 18.17
C TRP A 67 6.42 9.71 16.85
N ASN A 68 6.80 10.69 16.02
CA ASN A 68 7.45 10.44 14.75
C ASN A 68 8.86 9.90 14.98
N LYS A 69 9.61 10.59 15.85
CA LYS A 69 10.95 10.13 16.26
C LYS A 69 10.90 8.73 16.87
N TYR A 70 9.94 8.47 17.75
CA TYR A 70 9.79 7.15 18.38
C TYR A 70 9.53 6.03 17.34
N ARG A 71 8.66 6.28 16.37
CA ARG A 71 8.42 5.31 15.27
C ARG A 71 9.65 5.12 14.39
N GLU A 72 10.41 6.18 14.15
CA GLU A 72 11.67 6.10 13.41
C GLU A 72 12.70 5.22 14.13
N GLU A 73 12.84 5.38 15.44
CA GLU A 73 13.73 4.55 16.25
C GLU A 73 13.31 3.07 16.23
N LEU A 74 12.01 2.79 16.27
CA LEU A 74 11.48 1.43 16.15
C LEU A 74 11.74 0.82 14.77
N ALA A 75 11.52 1.58 13.69
CA ALA A 75 11.80 1.15 12.32
C ALA A 75 13.29 0.91 12.08
N ALA A 76 14.16 1.72 12.68
CA ALA A 76 15.61 1.55 12.59
C ALA A 76 16.09 0.21 13.16
N ARG A 77 15.41 -0.33 14.19
CA ARG A 77 15.72 -1.64 14.80
C ARG A 77 15.52 -2.81 13.82
N MET A 78 14.70 -2.63 12.81
CA MET A 78 14.47 -3.64 11.75
C MET A 78 15.56 -3.67 10.68
N GLY A 79 16.58 -2.81 10.75
CA GLY A 79 17.62 -2.70 9.72
C GLY A 79 17.13 -2.05 8.42
N ASN A 80 15.88 -1.65 8.33
CA ASN A 80 15.26 -1.03 7.16
C ASN A 80 15.30 0.51 7.23
N ASP A 81 16.37 1.08 7.79
CA ASP A 81 16.48 2.54 7.94
C ASP A 81 16.86 3.24 6.63
N ASN A 82 15.97 3.18 5.66
CA ASN A 82 16.11 4.01 4.47
C ASN A 82 15.41 5.37 4.69
N LYS A 83 16.08 6.26 5.44
CA LYS A 83 15.59 7.64 5.73
C LYS A 83 15.16 8.37 4.46
N MET A 84 15.89 8.17 3.36
CA MET A 84 15.57 8.80 2.08
C MET A 84 14.21 8.32 1.54
N VAL A 85 13.97 7.00 1.54
CA VAL A 85 12.70 6.44 1.08
C VAL A 85 11.54 6.95 1.92
N ARG A 86 11.68 6.99 3.25
CA ARG A 86 10.64 7.54 4.15
C ARG A 86 10.36 9.02 3.89
N LEU A 87 11.39 9.83 3.67
CA LEU A 87 11.22 11.25 3.32
C LEU A 87 10.44 11.40 2.00
N LEU A 88 10.77 10.57 0.99
CA LEU A 88 10.07 10.59 -0.29
C LEU A 88 8.60 10.14 -0.15
N ILE A 89 8.34 9.07 0.59
CA ILE A 89 7.00 8.58 0.87
C ILE A 89 6.19 9.65 1.62
N ASN A 90 6.73 10.23 2.69
CA ASN A 90 6.05 11.28 3.45
C ASN A 90 5.73 12.50 2.57
N ARG A 91 6.66 12.89 1.72
CA ARG A 91 6.42 13.98 0.76
C ARG A 91 5.35 13.62 -0.27
N ALA A 92 5.34 12.39 -0.78
CA ALA A 92 4.31 11.92 -1.70
C ALA A 92 2.92 11.93 -1.06
N LYS A 93 2.81 11.52 0.23
CA LYS A 93 1.55 11.54 0.99
C LYS A 93 0.98 12.93 1.23
N THR A 94 1.79 13.98 1.23
CA THR A 94 1.29 15.37 1.39
C THR A 94 0.56 15.87 0.16
N GLU A 95 0.92 15.38 -1.02
CA GLU A 95 0.30 15.75 -2.30
C GLU A 95 0.30 14.56 -3.26
N PRO A 96 -0.61 13.56 -3.05
CA PRO A 96 -0.67 12.36 -3.88
C PRO A 96 -0.93 12.73 -5.35
N LYS A 97 -0.07 12.27 -6.23
CA LYS A 97 -0.22 12.51 -7.68
C LYS A 97 -0.96 11.35 -8.33
N LYS A 98 -1.66 11.65 -9.46
CA LYS A 98 -2.19 10.62 -10.34
C LYS A 98 -1.03 9.91 -11.04
N VAL A 99 -0.95 8.59 -10.90
CA VAL A 99 0.10 7.76 -11.51
C VAL A 99 -0.54 6.69 -12.36
N ILE A 100 -0.14 6.61 -13.63
CA ILE A 100 -0.62 5.59 -14.56
C ILE A 100 0.24 4.33 -14.37
N TYR A 101 -0.40 3.24 -14.02
CA TYR A 101 0.20 1.90 -13.96
C TYR A 101 -0.14 1.17 -15.27
N THR A 102 0.81 1.15 -16.18
CA THR A 102 0.70 0.39 -17.44
C THR A 102 0.84 -1.10 -17.15
N GLU A 103 0.24 -1.94 -18.00
CA GLU A 103 0.22 -3.39 -17.79
C GLU A 103 -0.39 -3.80 -16.41
N ALA A 104 -1.43 -3.06 -15.99
CA ALA A 104 -2.11 -3.34 -14.72
C ALA A 104 -2.89 -4.67 -14.71
N ASP A 105 -2.97 -5.35 -15.85
CA ASP A 105 -3.37 -6.74 -16.03
C ASP A 105 -2.29 -7.76 -15.59
N GLN A 106 -1.14 -7.28 -15.11
CA GLN A 106 -0.12 -8.09 -14.43
C GLN A 106 -0.29 -7.98 -12.91
N LEU A 107 -0.37 -9.12 -12.22
CA LEU A 107 -0.63 -9.20 -10.77
C LEU A 107 0.32 -8.31 -9.95
N ASN A 108 1.62 -8.30 -10.26
CA ASN A 108 2.61 -7.53 -9.50
C ASN A 108 2.44 -6.01 -9.67
N VAL A 109 2.06 -5.57 -10.87
CA VAL A 109 1.78 -4.15 -11.16
C VAL A 109 0.53 -3.71 -10.42
N LEU A 110 -0.53 -4.53 -10.45
CA LEU A 110 -1.77 -4.25 -9.74
C LEU A 110 -1.58 -4.19 -8.22
N LYS A 111 -0.79 -5.10 -7.63
CA LYS A 111 -0.42 -5.06 -6.21
C LYS A 111 0.38 -3.81 -5.85
N ALA A 112 1.29 -3.36 -6.71
CA ALA A 112 2.03 -2.11 -6.49
C ALA A 112 1.10 -0.89 -6.51
N ALA A 113 0.11 -0.87 -7.42
CA ALA A 113 -0.91 0.17 -7.47
C ALA A 113 -1.81 0.16 -6.23
N GLN A 114 -2.21 -1.02 -5.75
CA GLN A 114 -2.97 -1.19 -4.51
C GLN A 114 -2.21 -0.61 -3.31
N ILE A 115 -0.95 -1.00 -3.11
CA ILE A 115 -0.10 -0.51 -2.01
C ILE A 115 0.04 1.02 -2.07
N ALA A 116 0.30 1.57 -3.26
CA ALA A 116 0.44 3.02 -3.42
C ALA A 116 -0.86 3.78 -3.10
N HIS A 117 -2.01 3.19 -3.42
CA HIS A 117 -3.33 3.74 -3.06
C HIS A 117 -3.60 3.66 -1.56
N GLU A 118 -3.47 2.47 -0.97
CA GLU A 118 -3.75 2.21 0.45
C GLU A 118 -2.84 3.00 1.38
N GLU A 119 -1.58 3.18 1.01
CA GLU A 119 -0.64 4.02 1.75
C GLU A 119 -0.81 5.52 1.49
N GLY A 120 -1.68 5.92 0.56
CA GLY A 120 -1.89 7.33 0.21
C GLY A 120 -0.70 7.98 -0.50
N ILE A 121 0.15 7.19 -1.16
CA ILE A 121 1.35 7.66 -1.88
C ILE A 121 0.96 8.25 -3.24
N ALA A 122 0.00 7.62 -3.91
CA ALA A 122 -0.46 8.02 -5.24
C ALA A 122 -1.95 7.71 -5.43
N THR A 123 -2.57 8.38 -6.41
CA THR A 123 -3.89 8.02 -6.94
C THR A 123 -3.65 7.21 -8.23
N PRO A 124 -3.82 5.88 -8.21
CA PRO A 124 -3.53 5.05 -9.37
C PRO A 124 -4.58 5.21 -10.47
N ILE A 125 -4.11 5.18 -11.71
CA ILE A 125 -4.89 4.97 -12.92
C ILE A 125 -4.38 3.67 -13.53
N LEU A 126 -5.25 2.67 -13.63
CA LEU A 126 -4.89 1.34 -14.13
C LEU A 126 -5.05 1.29 -15.64
N MET A 127 -4.00 0.89 -16.37
CA MET A 127 -4.06 0.75 -17.82
C MET A 127 -3.74 -0.70 -18.23
N GLY A 128 -4.66 -1.33 -18.98
CA GLY A 128 -4.53 -2.71 -19.44
C GLY A 128 -5.86 -3.28 -19.86
N ASN A 129 -5.95 -4.61 -19.98
CA ASN A 129 -7.20 -5.30 -20.26
C ASN A 129 -8.17 -5.17 -19.08
N LYS A 130 -9.29 -4.47 -19.29
CA LYS A 130 -10.24 -4.14 -18.21
C LYS A 130 -10.83 -5.37 -17.53
N GLU A 131 -11.17 -6.42 -18.29
CA GLU A 131 -11.75 -7.64 -17.73
C GLU A 131 -10.76 -8.34 -16.80
N VAL A 132 -9.52 -8.52 -17.25
CA VAL A 132 -8.45 -9.13 -16.44
C VAL A 132 -8.13 -8.31 -15.21
N ILE A 133 -8.08 -6.97 -15.32
CA ILE A 133 -7.86 -6.08 -14.18
C ILE A 133 -8.96 -6.26 -13.13
N LEU A 134 -10.23 -6.34 -13.54
CA LEU A 134 -11.35 -6.52 -12.62
C LEU A 134 -11.28 -7.86 -11.89
N GLU A 135 -10.98 -8.95 -12.60
CA GLU A 135 -10.78 -10.28 -12.01
C GLU A 135 -9.63 -10.28 -10.99
N LEU A 136 -8.49 -9.72 -11.35
CA LEU A 136 -7.34 -9.62 -10.46
C LEU A 136 -7.60 -8.71 -9.26
N LYS A 137 -8.35 -7.62 -9.44
CA LYS A 137 -8.76 -6.73 -8.33
C LYS A 137 -9.58 -7.51 -7.29
N GLU A 138 -10.51 -8.34 -7.73
CA GLU A 138 -11.31 -9.21 -6.86
C GLU A 138 -10.40 -10.24 -6.16
N GLU A 139 -9.51 -10.89 -6.91
CA GLU A 139 -8.57 -11.88 -6.36
C GLU A 139 -7.70 -11.30 -5.24
N ILE A 140 -7.17 -10.08 -5.41
CA ILE A 140 -6.30 -9.44 -4.41
C ILE A 140 -7.07 -8.60 -3.37
N GLY A 141 -8.39 -8.41 -3.54
CA GLY A 141 -9.24 -7.58 -2.67
C GLY A 141 -8.94 -6.10 -2.75
N PHE A 142 -8.68 -5.61 -3.94
CA PHE A 142 -8.51 -4.19 -4.20
C PHE A 142 -9.86 -3.55 -4.53
N ASP A 143 -10.64 -3.22 -3.48
CA ASP A 143 -12.03 -2.75 -3.62
C ASP A 143 -12.14 -1.25 -3.93
N ALA A 144 -11.02 -0.50 -3.95
CA ALA A 144 -11.04 0.93 -4.22
C ALA A 144 -11.59 1.24 -5.63
N ASP A 145 -12.38 2.31 -5.72
CA ASP A 145 -12.84 2.86 -7.01
C ASP A 145 -11.68 3.64 -7.65
N VAL A 146 -11.08 3.05 -8.67
CA VAL A 146 -9.94 3.60 -9.41
C VAL A 146 -10.24 3.63 -10.90
N GLU A 147 -9.75 4.66 -11.59
CA GLU A 147 -9.90 4.81 -13.02
C GLU A 147 -9.19 3.67 -13.76
N ILE A 148 -9.92 2.98 -14.65
CA ILE A 148 -9.37 1.91 -15.50
C ILE A 148 -9.46 2.34 -16.96
N ILE A 149 -8.33 2.32 -17.66
CA ILE A 149 -8.22 2.64 -19.08
C ILE A 149 -7.84 1.37 -19.85
N ASP A 150 -8.74 0.88 -20.69
CA ASP A 150 -8.41 -0.18 -21.63
C ASP A 150 -8.08 0.42 -23.01
N PRO A 151 -6.80 0.40 -23.40
CA PRO A 151 -6.35 1.03 -24.63
C PRO A 151 -6.89 0.34 -25.91
N LYS A 152 -7.51 -0.83 -25.78
CA LYS A 152 -8.07 -1.57 -26.93
C LYS A 152 -9.53 -1.23 -27.21
N THR A 153 -10.21 -0.54 -26.30
CA THR A 153 -11.62 -0.17 -26.48
C THR A 153 -11.82 0.90 -27.55
N ASN A 154 -13.04 0.98 -28.09
CA ASN A 154 -13.40 2.00 -29.07
C ASN A 154 -13.41 3.41 -28.47
N GLU A 155 -13.69 3.55 -27.17
CA GLU A 155 -13.66 4.83 -26.45
C GLU A 155 -12.29 5.50 -26.52
N GLU A 156 -11.21 4.72 -26.55
CA GLU A 156 -9.83 5.21 -26.67
C GLU A 156 -9.34 5.31 -28.13
N ALA A 157 -10.13 4.92 -29.12
CA ALA A 157 -9.71 4.90 -30.52
C ALA A 157 -9.33 6.29 -31.06
N GLU A 158 -10.11 7.31 -30.73
CA GLU A 158 -9.84 8.69 -31.14
C GLU A 158 -8.56 9.24 -30.50
N ARG A 159 -8.33 8.91 -29.24
CA ARG A 159 -7.13 9.30 -28.49
C ARG A 159 -5.88 8.68 -29.09
N ARG A 160 -5.93 7.38 -29.44
CA ARG A 160 -4.86 6.68 -30.15
C ARG A 160 -4.57 7.32 -31.50
N SER A 161 -5.63 7.63 -32.30
CA SER A 161 -5.49 8.28 -33.59
C SER A 161 -4.83 9.66 -33.50
N ARG A 162 -5.23 10.49 -32.53
CA ARG A 162 -4.61 11.81 -32.30
C ARG A 162 -3.13 11.67 -31.90
N PHE A 163 -2.81 10.72 -31.04
CA PHE A 163 -1.43 10.46 -30.63
C PHE A 163 -0.58 10.00 -31.82
N ALA A 164 -1.07 9.05 -32.62
CA ALA A 164 -0.39 8.56 -33.80
C ALA A 164 -0.11 9.69 -34.82
N LYS A 165 -1.09 10.56 -35.09
CA LYS A 165 -0.91 11.72 -35.97
C LYS A 165 0.18 12.66 -35.43
N SER A 166 0.14 13.00 -34.12
CA SER A 166 1.14 13.90 -33.55
C SER A 166 2.56 13.34 -33.59
N PHE A 167 2.69 12.01 -33.55
CA PHE A 167 3.99 11.34 -33.69
C PHE A 167 4.53 11.40 -35.14
N TRP A 168 3.68 11.15 -36.14
CA TRP A 168 4.06 11.23 -37.54
C TRP A 168 4.36 12.66 -38.01
N GLU A 169 3.68 13.66 -37.44
CA GLU A 169 3.92 15.08 -37.83
C GLU A 169 5.23 15.63 -37.24
N LYS A 170 5.84 14.97 -36.26
CA LYS A 170 7.09 15.41 -35.61
C LYS A 170 8.34 14.69 -36.09
N ASN A 171 8.20 13.64 -36.90
CA ASN A 171 9.28 12.89 -37.54
C ASN A 171 9.18 12.92 -39.04
#